data_3304df95a6be33083c1e4b17489e05ea
#
_entry.id   3304df95a6be33083c1e4b17489e05ea
#
_cell.length_a   1.000
_cell.length_b   1.000
_cell.length_c   1.000
_cell.angle_alpha   90.00
_cell.angle_beta   90.00
_cell.angle_gamma   90.00
#
_symmetry.space_group_name_H-M   'P 1'
#
loop_
_entity.id
_entity.type
_entity.pdbx_description
1 polymer ?
#
loop_
_entity_poly.entity_id
_entity_poly.type
_entity_poly.pdbx_seq_one_letter_code
_entity_poly.pdbx_strand_id
1 'polypeptide(L)'
;MFRISRFVRELNDPTPARPRRDPPGPVVIWNLIRRCNLTCKHCYSISADKDFPGELSTEEVFAVLDDLKALRVPALILSGGEPLLRPDIFEISRRAKDMGFYVGLSTNGTRIDAATIGDIATVGYDYVGISIDGLRETHDKFRRCPGAFEASMRGVRRCREHGLKVGLRFTMTDDNAAELPKILDLLDAEDIERFYFSHLNYAGRGNHNRRTDAAFGA
;
A
#
# COMPACT_ATOMS: atom_id res chain seq x y z
N MET A 1 0.53 6.41 -9.09
CA MET A 1 1.47 5.30 -8.79
C MET A 1 1.66 4.46 -10.05
N PHE A 2 2.91 4.30 -10.51
CA PHE A 2 3.23 3.62 -11.76
C PHE A 2 3.57 2.14 -11.48
N ARG A 3 2.99 1.22 -12.25
CA ARG A 3 3.25 -0.23 -12.12
C ARG A 3 4.27 -0.68 -13.16
N ILE A 4 5.54 -0.70 -12.80
CA ILE A 4 6.66 -1.04 -13.69
C ILE A 4 6.48 -2.43 -14.31
N SER A 5 6.10 -3.43 -13.54
CA SER A 5 5.91 -4.81 -14.04
C SER A 5 4.84 -4.91 -15.15
N ARG A 6 3.81 -4.08 -15.10
CA ARG A 6 2.83 -4.00 -16.20
C ARG A 6 3.42 -3.35 -17.44
N PHE A 7 4.17 -2.26 -17.26
CA PHE A 7 4.80 -1.54 -18.36
C PHE A 7 5.81 -2.43 -19.12
N VAL A 8 6.67 -3.15 -18.38
CA VAL A 8 7.63 -4.09 -18.99
C VAL A 8 6.91 -5.22 -19.73
N ARG A 9 5.81 -5.75 -19.19
CA ARG A 9 5.00 -6.76 -19.87
C ARG A 9 4.38 -6.23 -21.16
N GLU A 10 3.84 -5.01 -21.13
CA GLU A 10 3.23 -4.35 -22.31
C GLU A 10 4.28 -4.01 -23.39
N LEU A 11 5.55 -3.77 -23.02
CA LEU A 11 6.64 -3.61 -23.98
C LEU A 11 6.98 -4.92 -24.71
N ASN A 12 6.88 -6.06 -24.00
CA ASN A 12 7.21 -7.37 -24.55
C ASN A 12 6.05 -8.04 -25.29
N ASP A 13 4.82 -7.63 -25.03
CA ASP A 13 3.60 -8.12 -25.69
C ASP A 13 2.70 -6.93 -26.07
N PRO A 14 2.95 -6.31 -27.23
CA PRO A 14 2.25 -5.11 -27.70
C PRO A 14 0.83 -5.37 -28.18
N THR A 15 0.14 -6.40 -27.68
CA THR A 15 -1.28 -6.61 -28.02
C THR A 15 -2.07 -5.35 -27.73
N PRO A 16 -2.69 -4.68 -28.72
CA PRO A 16 -3.36 -3.42 -28.49
C PRO A 16 -4.46 -3.58 -27.45
N ALA A 17 -4.40 -2.78 -26.37
CA ALA A 17 -5.47 -2.74 -25.40
C ALA A 17 -6.77 -2.40 -26.12
N ARG A 18 -7.79 -3.26 -26.02
CA ARG A 18 -9.11 -2.97 -26.60
C ARG A 18 -9.61 -1.65 -26.03
N PRO A 19 -10.02 -0.68 -26.88
CA PRO A 19 -10.54 0.58 -26.41
C PRO A 19 -11.73 0.30 -25.47
N ARG A 20 -11.67 0.79 -24.25
CA ARG A 20 -12.79 0.74 -23.32
C ARG A 20 -13.87 1.69 -23.84
N ARG A 21 -15.08 1.17 -24.04
CA ARG A 21 -16.22 1.97 -24.53
C ARG A 21 -16.67 3.03 -23.53
N ASP A 22 -16.48 2.77 -22.20
CA ASP A 22 -16.74 3.72 -21.12
C ASP A 22 -15.47 3.96 -20.31
N PRO A 23 -15.12 5.21 -19.97
CA PRO A 23 -14.00 5.45 -19.07
C PRO A 23 -14.30 4.78 -17.71
N PRO A 24 -13.34 4.09 -17.10
CA PRO A 24 -13.52 3.59 -15.76
C PRO A 24 -13.67 4.77 -14.79
N GLY A 25 -14.44 4.58 -13.73
CA GLY A 25 -14.45 5.51 -12.60
C GLY A 25 -13.07 5.66 -11.96
N PRO A 26 -12.89 6.62 -11.07
CA PRO A 26 -11.61 6.84 -10.38
C PRO A 26 -11.24 5.66 -9.48
N VAL A 27 -9.95 5.41 -9.31
CA VAL A 27 -9.44 4.55 -8.23
C VAL A 27 -9.39 5.39 -6.96
N VAL A 28 -9.98 4.91 -5.89
CA VAL A 28 -9.97 5.59 -4.59
C VAL A 28 -8.94 4.96 -3.67
N ILE A 29 -8.01 5.76 -3.16
CA ILE A 29 -7.12 5.38 -2.06
C ILE A 29 -7.70 6.05 -0.81
N TRP A 30 -8.18 5.25 0.13
CA TRP A 30 -8.89 5.75 1.30
C TRP A 30 -8.10 5.53 2.59
N ASN A 31 -7.72 6.61 3.24
CA ASN A 31 -7.09 6.58 4.55
C ASN A 31 -8.20 6.47 5.63
N LEU A 32 -8.53 5.25 6.01
CA LEU A 32 -9.61 4.92 6.95
C LEU A 32 -9.26 5.23 8.41
N ILE A 33 -7.97 5.24 8.73
CA ILE A 33 -7.45 5.44 10.07
C ILE A 33 -6.17 6.28 10.01
N ARG A 34 -5.98 7.15 10.97
CA ARG A 34 -4.74 7.93 11.08
C ARG A 34 -3.73 7.34 12.07
N ARG A 35 -4.19 6.50 13.01
CA ARG A 35 -3.32 5.75 13.91
C ARG A 35 -2.39 4.83 13.14
N CYS A 36 -1.11 4.75 13.57
CA CYS A 36 -0.11 3.88 12.96
C CYS A 36 0.91 3.47 14.03
N ASN A 37 1.29 2.21 14.04
CA ASN A 37 2.36 1.70 14.91
C ASN A 37 3.78 2.14 14.49
N LEU A 38 3.91 2.90 13.39
CA LEU A 38 5.17 3.43 12.88
C LEU A 38 5.13 4.96 12.76
N THR A 39 6.31 5.59 12.85
CA THR A 39 6.48 7.04 12.73
C THR A 39 7.43 7.43 11.59
N CYS A 40 7.20 6.86 10.41
CA CYS A 40 8.08 6.97 9.25
C CYS A 40 8.50 8.41 8.94
N LYS A 41 9.76 8.61 8.49
CA LYS A 41 10.32 9.92 8.15
C LYS A 41 9.55 10.66 7.06
N HIS A 42 9.03 9.93 6.09
CA HIS A 42 8.36 10.43 4.89
C HIS A 42 6.82 10.39 4.96
N CYS A 43 6.25 10.15 6.14
CA CYS A 43 4.80 10.01 6.29
C CYS A 43 4.06 11.32 5.97
N TYR A 44 3.21 11.29 4.95
CA TYR A 44 2.42 12.44 4.53
C TYR A 44 1.23 12.73 5.47
N SER A 45 0.73 11.71 6.19
CA SER A 45 -0.45 11.83 7.08
C SER A 45 -0.12 12.18 8.53
N ILE A 46 1.16 12.30 8.88
CA ILE A 46 1.63 12.55 10.27
C ILE A 46 1.06 11.53 11.26
N SER A 47 0.97 10.28 10.85
CA SER A 47 0.48 9.18 11.67
C SER A 47 1.40 8.87 12.85
N ALA A 48 0.83 8.42 13.96
CA ALA A 48 1.52 8.00 15.17
C ALA A 48 0.66 6.98 15.92
N ASP A 49 1.23 6.28 16.91
CA ASP A 49 0.49 5.33 17.74
C ASP A 49 -0.30 6.05 18.84
N LYS A 50 -1.36 6.72 18.41
CA LYS A 50 -2.35 7.38 19.27
C LYS A 50 -3.66 7.50 18.52
N ASP A 51 -4.74 7.72 19.26
CA ASP A 51 -6.04 7.99 18.67
C ASP A 51 -6.10 9.40 18.07
N PHE A 52 -6.82 9.54 16.98
CA PHE A 52 -7.06 10.80 16.31
C PHE A 52 -8.57 11.06 16.23
N PRO A 53 -9.03 12.28 16.55
CA PRO A 53 -10.44 12.62 16.43
C PRO A 53 -10.86 12.72 14.95
N GLY A 54 -12.17 12.51 14.71
CA GLY A 54 -12.77 12.71 13.40
C GLY A 54 -12.60 11.54 12.42
N GLU A 55 -12.25 10.36 12.91
CA GLU A 55 -12.34 9.14 12.12
C GLU A 55 -13.82 8.73 11.99
N LEU A 56 -14.22 8.28 10.80
CA LEU A 56 -15.59 7.85 10.53
C LEU A 56 -15.93 6.57 11.30
N SER A 57 -17.16 6.47 11.79
CA SER A 57 -17.71 5.22 12.33
C SER A 57 -17.85 4.16 11.22
N THR A 58 -18.13 2.92 11.60
CA THR A 58 -18.37 1.83 10.65
C THR A 58 -19.57 2.14 9.75
N GLU A 59 -20.66 2.66 10.33
CA GLU A 59 -21.89 3.03 9.62
C GLU A 59 -21.64 4.17 8.61
N GLU A 60 -20.87 5.19 9.02
CA GLU A 60 -20.49 6.28 8.12
C GLU A 60 -19.61 5.79 6.98
N VAL A 61 -18.68 4.85 7.25
CA VAL A 61 -17.87 4.21 6.20
C VAL A 61 -18.75 3.44 5.22
N PHE A 62 -19.77 2.73 5.72
CA PHE A 62 -20.70 2.01 4.85
C PHE A 62 -21.52 2.95 3.97
N ALA A 63 -21.99 4.06 4.50
CA ALA A 63 -22.68 5.09 3.70
C ALA A 63 -21.77 5.64 2.59
N VAL A 64 -20.49 5.90 2.89
CA VAL A 64 -19.52 6.33 1.88
C VAL A 64 -19.27 5.23 0.83
N LEU A 65 -19.24 3.94 1.22
CA LEU A 65 -19.13 2.84 0.24
C LEU A 65 -20.31 2.82 -0.73
N ASP A 66 -21.54 3.07 -0.25
CA ASP A 66 -22.73 3.16 -1.10
C ASP A 66 -22.62 4.32 -2.09
N ASP A 67 -22.15 5.49 -1.66
CA ASP A 67 -21.88 6.64 -2.52
C ASP A 67 -20.80 6.34 -3.58
N LEU A 68 -19.70 5.71 -3.17
CA LEU A 68 -18.63 5.32 -4.10
C LEU A 68 -19.11 4.30 -5.13
N LYS A 69 -20.03 3.42 -4.75
CA LYS A 69 -20.67 2.48 -5.68
C LYS A 69 -21.56 3.20 -6.68
N ALA A 70 -22.36 4.17 -6.21
CA ALA A 70 -23.19 5.01 -7.08
C ALA A 70 -22.34 5.82 -8.10
N LEU A 71 -21.17 6.27 -7.67
CA LEU A 71 -20.17 6.93 -8.53
C LEU A 71 -19.42 5.97 -9.47
N ARG A 72 -19.75 4.69 -9.46
CA ARG A 72 -19.10 3.64 -10.27
C ARG A 72 -17.59 3.54 -10.08
N VAL A 73 -17.11 3.77 -8.86
CA VAL A 73 -15.71 3.55 -8.47
C VAL A 73 -15.40 2.06 -8.65
N PRO A 74 -14.40 1.68 -9.47
CA PRO A 74 -14.11 0.27 -9.72
C PRO A 74 -13.19 -0.36 -8.68
N ALA A 75 -12.39 0.45 -7.99
CA ALA A 75 -11.33 -0.03 -7.10
C ALA A 75 -11.13 0.87 -5.89
N LEU A 76 -11.04 0.22 -4.74
CA LEU A 76 -10.72 0.82 -3.44
C LEU A 76 -9.38 0.29 -2.95
N ILE A 77 -8.49 1.18 -2.54
CA ILE A 77 -7.27 0.81 -1.84
C ILE A 77 -7.43 1.30 -0.40
N LEU A 78 -7.71 0.37 0.50
CA LEU A 78 -7.88 0.65 1.91
C LEU A 78 -6.50 0.88 2.54
N SER A 79 -6.31 2.03 3.11
CA SER A 79 -5.05 2.56 3.60
C SER A 79 -5.28 3.35 4.89
N GLY A 80 -4.28 4.13 5.30
CA GLY A 80 -4.39 5.01 6.46
C GLY A 80 -3.04 5.35 7.04
N GLY A 81 -2.97 5.41 8.35
CA GLY A 81 -1.73 5.20 9.08
C GLY A 81 -1.32 3.74 8.91
N GLU A 82 -1.92 2.85 9.72
CA GLU A 82 -1.86 1.41 9.47
C GLU A 82 -3.27 0.83 9.54
N PRO A 83 -3.84 0.40 8.40
CA PRO A 83 -5.25 -0.04 8.35
C PRO A 83 -5.54 -1.25 9.23
N LEU A 84 -4.57 -2.15 9.45
CA LEU A 84 -4.72 -3.31 10.32
C LEU A 84 -4.81 -2.96 11.82
N LEU A 85 -4.68 -1.69 12.20
CA LEU A 85 -4.99 -1.21 13.55
C LEU A 85 -6.45 -0.77 13.72
N ARG A 86 -7.21 -0.65 12.63
CA ARG A 86 -8.62 -0.31 12.69
C ARG A 86 -9.43 -1.58 13.02
N PRO A 87 -10.21 -1.59 14.13
CA PRO A 87 -10.86 -2.82 14.62
C PRO A 87 -11.84 -3.45 13.62
N ASP A 88 -12.55 -2.62 12.86
CA ASP A 88 -13.57 -3.02 11.87
C ASP A 88 -13.04 -3.16 10.44
N ILE A 89 -11.71 -3.11 10.22
CA ILE A 89 -11.11 -3.14 8.87
C ILE A 89 -11.57 -4.34 8.04
N PHE A 90 -11.66 -5.52 8.64
CA PHE A 90 -12.07 -6.73 7.94
C PHE A 90 -13.56 -6.74 7.59
N GLU A 91 -14.41 -6.16 8.46
CA GLU A 91 -15.83 -5.97 8.19
C GLU A 91 -16.05 -5.01 7.01
N ILE A 92 -15.41 -3.84 7.05
CA ILE A 92 -15.41 -2.85 5.96
C ILE A 92 -14.94 -3.49 4.65
N SER A 93 -13.85 -4.26 4.72
CA SER A 93 -13.28 -4.90 3.53
C SER A 93 -14.21 -5.94 2.92
N ARG A 94 -14.85 -6.78 3.75
CA ARG A 94 -15.85 -7.74 3.28
C ARG A 94 -17.04 -7.02 2.63
N ARG A 95 -17.58 -6.00 3.29
CA ARG A 95 -18.67 -5.19 2.73
C ARG A 95 -18.31 -4.62 1.35
N ALA A 96 -17.11 -4.06 1.20
CA ALA A 96 -16.63 -3.54 -0.07
C ALA A 96 -16.50 -4.66 -1.14
N LYS A 97 -15.99 -5.84 -0.77
CA LYS A 97 -15.90 -7.00 -1.69
C LYS A 97 -17.29 -7.46 -2.12
N ASP A 98 -18.25 -7.58 -1.21
CA ASP A 98 -19.62 -8.00 -1.49
C ASP A 98 -20.34 -7.02 -2.44
N MET A 99 -20.01 -5.73 -2.34
CA MET A 99 -20.48 -4.71 -3.28
C MET A 99 -19.80 -4.80 -4.66
N GLY A 100 -18.81 -5.68 -4.83
CA GLY A 100 -18.12 -5.91 -6.11
C GLY A 100 -17.03 -4.90 -6.43
N PHE A 101 -16.47 -4.20 -5.44
CA PHE A 101 -15.25 -3.42 -5.64
C PHE A 101 -14.03 -4.34 -5.81
N TYR A 102 -13.06 -3.91 -6.61
CA TYR A 102 -11.70 -4.39 -6.48
C TYR A 102 -11.12 -3.79 -5.19
N VAL A 103 -10.79 -4.63 -4.22
CA VAL A 103 -10.32 -4.16 -2.90
C VAL A 103 -8.86 -4.51 -2.70
N GLY A 104 -8.03 -3.47 -2.57
CA GLY A 104 -6.63 -3.60 -2.19
C GLY A 104 -6.39 -3.15 -0.75
N LEU A 105 -5.48 -3.82 -0.07
CA LEU A 105 -4.97 -3.41 1.24
C LEU A 105 -3.60 -2.76 1.07
N SER A 106 -3.40 -1.55 1.62
CA SER A 106 -2.11 -0.86 1.63
C SER A 106 -1.61 -0.72 3.06
N THR A 107 -0.62 -1.53 3.42
CA THR A 107 -0.12 -1.69 4.79
C THR A 107 1.39 -1.54 4.88
N ASN A 108 1.91 -1.27 6.07
CA ASN A 108 3.34 -1.38 6.35
C ASN A 108 3.80 -2.85 6.52
N GLY A 109 2.86 -3.79 6.63
CA GLY A 109 3.11 -5.22 6.68
C GLY A 109 3.52 -5.77 8.06
N THR A 110 3.86 -4.91 9.02
CA THR A 110 4.39 -5.36 10.32
C THR A 110 3.33 -6.03 11.21
N ARG A 111 2.04 -5.80 10.89
CA ARG A 111 0.88 -6.39 11.59
C ARG A 111 0.31 -7.61 10.89
N ILE A 112 0.95 -8.10 9.83
CA ILE A 112 0.57 -9.36 9.18
C ILE A 112 1.27 -10.50 9.91
N ASP A 113 0.63 -11.01 10.94
CA ASP A 113 1.13 -12.07 11.81
C ASP A 113 0.20 -13.30 11.81
N ALA A 114 0.46 -14.27 12.68
CA ALA A 114 -0.34 -15.49 12.76
C ALA A 114 -1.80 -15.23 13.19
N ALA A 115 -2.05 -14.12 13.91
CA ALA A 115 -3.40 -13.78 14.37
C ALA A 115 -4.22 -13.08 13.28
N THR A 116 -3.58 -12.32 12.37
CA THR A 116 -4.28 -11.49 11.38
C THR A 116 -4.35 -12.11 9.99
N ILE A 117 -3.41 -13.00 9.63
CA ILE A 117 -3.33 -13.55 8.27
C ILE A 117 -4.58 -14.34 7.86
N GLY A 118 -5.22 -15.04 8.80
CA GLY A 118 -6.45 -15.78 8.54
C GLY A 118 -7.59 -14.88 8.10
N ASP A 119 -7.77 -13.73 8.78
CA ASP A 119 -8.79 -12.73 8.41
C ASP A 119 -8.46 -12.07 7.07
N ILE A 120 -7.19 -11.73 6.83
CA ILE A 120 -6.74 -11.15 5.55
C ILE A 120 -7.04 -12.12 4.40
N ALA A 121 -6.75 -13.39 4.56
CA ALA A 121 -7.02 -14.43 3.57
C ALA A 121 -8.53 -14.62 3.35
N THR A 122 -9.33 -14.61 4.43
CA THR A 122 -10.79 -14.75 4.38
C THR A 122 -11.47 -13.60 3.63
N VAL A 123 -11.00 -12.37 3.79
CA VAL A 123 -11.47 -11.22 3.01
C VAL A 123 -11.20 -11.42 1.51
N GLY A 124 -10.10 -12.10 1.16
CA GLY A 124 -9.73 -12.33 -0.23
C GLY A 124 -9.42 -11.04 -0.98
N TYR A 125 -8.55 -10.20 -0.40
CA TYR A 125 -8.10 -8.97 -1.07
C TYR A 125 -7.57 -9.26 -2.47
N ASP A 126 -7.95 -8.44 -3.45
CA ASP A 126 -7.46 -8.55 -4.83
C ASP A 126 -5.97 -8.21 -4.94
N TYR A 127 -5.46 -7.50 -3.92
CA TYR A 127 -4.07 -7.07 -3.84
C TYR A 127 -3.70 -6.64 -2.41
N VAL A 128 -2.56 -7.09 -1.92
CA VAL A 128 -1.95 -6.61 -0.68
C VAL A 128 -0.64 -5.88 -1.02
N GLY A 129 -0.64 -4.56 -0.86
CA GLY A 129 0.51 -3.72 -1.08
C GLY A 129 1.29 -3.49 0.20
N ILE A 130 2.50 -4.04 0.28
CA ILE A 130 3.36 -3.90 1.46
C ILE A 130 4.46 -2.90 1.15
N SER A 131 4.64 -1.94 2.06
CA SER A 131 5.62 -0.88 1.87
C SER A 131 7.02 -1.33 2.27
N ILE A 132 7.97 -1.27 1.34
CA ILE A 132 9.40 -1.54 1.55
C ILE A 132 10.18 -0.38 0.93
N ASP A 133 10.86 0.43 1.74
CA ASP A 133 11.57 1.64 1.28
C ASP A 133 13.10 1.51 1.35
N GLY A 134 13.61 0.31 1.19
CA GLY A 134 15.04 -0.01 1.23
C GLY A 134 15.26 -1.39 1.79
N LEU A 135 16.50 -1.81 1.82
CA LEU A 135 16.92 -3.03 2.52
C LEU A 135 16.98 -2.76 4.03
N ARG A 136 17.10 -3.79 4.81
CA ARG A 136 17.12 -3.86 6.28
C ARG A 136 17.33 -2.51 6.99
N GLU A 137 18.55 -2.01 7.01
CA GLU A 137 18.93 -0.81 7.77
C GLU A 137 18.29 0.47 7.20
N THR A 138 18.25 0.60 5.88
CA THR A 138 17.62 1.76 5.21
C THR A 138 16.14 1.78 5.49
N HIS A 139 15.45 0.64 5.34
CA HIS A 139 14.03 0.54 5.65
C HIS A 139 13.74 0.86 7.12
N ASP A 140 14.46 0.24 8.05
CA ASP A 140 14.27 0.45 9.50
C ASP A 140 14.50 1.91 9.89
N LYS A 141 15.53 2.56 9.30
CA LYS A 141 15.80 3.98 9.48
C LYS A 141 14.68 4.86 8.93
N PHE A 142 14.13 4.53 7.76
CA PHE A 142 12.97 5.23 7.16
C PHE A 142 11.72 5.09 8.02
N ARG A 143 11.45 3.89 8.50
CA ARG A 143 10.28 3.56 9.32
C ARG A 143 10.46 3.98 10.78
N ARG A 144 11.68 4.36 11.20
CA ARG A 144 12.07 4.66 12.59
C ARG A 144 11.71 3.51 13.54
N CYS A 145 11.91 2.28 13.08
CA CYS A 145 11.58 1.08 13.83
C CYS A 145 12.57 -0.04 13.49
N PRO A 146 13.51 -0.36 14.39
CA PRO A 146 14.41 -1.49 14.22
C PRO A 146 13.61 -2.79 14.02
N GLY A 147 13.98 -3.59 13.03
CA GLY A 147 13.32 -4.85 12.69
C GLY A 147 12.03 -4.71 11.86
N ALA A 148 11.67 -3.49 11.44
CA ALA A 148 10.50 -3.27 10.58
C ALA A 148 10.62 -3.99 9.24
N PHE A 149 11.81 -4.01 8.63
CA PHE A 149 12.06 -4.73 7.39
C PHE A 149 11.72 -6.22 7.52
N GLU A 150 12.29 -6.87 8.52
CA GLU A 150 12.05 -8.31 8.73
C GLU A 150 10.59 -8.60 9.06
N ALA A 151 9.93 -7.74 9.84
CA ALA A 151 8.50 -7.89 10.14
C ALA A 151 7.65 -7.77 8.87
N SER A 152 7.93 -6.76 8.02
CA SER A 152 7.23 -6.54 6.75
C SER A 152 7.47 -7.70 5.77
N MET A 153 8.70 -8.20 5.65
CA MET A 153 9.02 -9.35 4.80
C MET A 153 8.38 -10.65 5.30
N ARG A 154 8.27 -10.86 6.61
CA ARG A 154 7.46 -11.98 7.14
C ARG A 154 6.00 -11.84 6.73
N GLY A 155 5.45 -10.61 6.74
CA GLY A 155 4.11 -10.32 6.25
C GLY A 155 3.94 -10.66 4.77
N VAL A 156 4.92 -10.30 3.93
CA VAL A 156 4.97 -10.66 2.50
C VAL A 156 4.85 -12.17 2.31
N ARG A 157 5.73 -12.94 2.98
CA ARG A 157 5.78 -14.40 2.84
C ARG A 157 4.49 -15.06 3.30
N ARG A 158 3.93 -14.64 4.45
CA ARG A 158 2.64 -15.13 4.94
C ARG A 158 1.50 -14.89 3.96
N CYS A 159 1.42 -13.70 3.37
CA CYS A 159 0.41 -13.43 2.35
C CYS A 159 0.56 -14.36 1.14
N ARG A 160 1.79 -14.61 0.69
CA ARG A 160 2.05 -15.52 -0.43
C ARG A 160 1.70 -16.97 -0.10
N GLU A 161 2.08 -17.45 1.08
CA GLU A 161 1.73 -18.79 1.59
C GLU A 161 0.21 -19.02 1.62
N HIS A 162 -0.58 -17.95 1.80
CA HIS A 162 -2.04 -17.98 1.75
C HIS A 162 -2.63 -17.64 0.37
N GLY A 163 -1.83 -17.65 -0.69
CA GLY A 163 -2.28 -17.43 -2.07
C GLY A 163 -2.71 -16.00 -2.41
N LEU A 164 -2.38 -15.02 -1.57
CA LEU A 164 -2.72 -13.62 -1.80
C LEU A 164 -1.76 -12.97 -2.81
N LYS A 165 -2.31 -12.11 -3.65
CA LYS A 165 -1.51 -11.32 -4.60
C LYS A 165 -0.81 -10.18 -3.88
N VAL A 166 0.50 -10.31 -3.68
CA VAL A 166 1.32 -9.32 -3.00
C VAL A 166 2.06 -8.43 -4.00
N GLY A 167 2.35 -7.21 -3.60
CA GLY A 167 3.28 -6.35 -4.29
C GLY A 167 4.00 -5.42 -3.34
N LEU A 168 5.22 -5.04 -3.69
CA LEU A 168 5.97 -4.06 -2.92
C LEU A 168 5.66 -2.65 -3.39
N ARG A 169 5.66 -1.73 -2.44
CA ARG A 169 5.50 -0.29 -2.64
C ARG A 169 6.74 0.42 -2.13
N PHE A 170 7.42 1.14 -3.02
CA PHE A 170 8.67 1.82 -2.72
C PHE A 170 8.50 3.32 -2.94
N THR A 171 8.82 4.11 -1.93
CA THR A 171 8.88 5.57 -2.05
C THR A 171 10.33 5.99 -2.21
N MET A 172 10.68 6.41 -3.40
CA MET A 172 12.05 6.79 -3.73
C MET A 172 12.40 8.17 -3.19
N THR A 173 13.60 8.25 -2.63
CA THR A 173 14.27 9.47 -2.17
C THR A 173 15.76 9.34 -2.43
N ASP A 174 16.54 10.40 -2.28
CA ASP A 174 18.00 10.33 -2.43
C ASP A 174 18.65 9.34 -1.44
N ASP A 175 18.04 9.19 -0.24
CA ASP A 175 18.56 8.29 0.80
C ASP A 175 18.47 6.80 0.42
N ASN A 176 17.59 6.41 -0.51
CA ASN A 176 17.32 5.01 -0.84
C ASN A 176 17.38 4.67 -2.34
N ALA A 177 17.54 5.66 -3.21
CA ALA A 177 17.52 5.46 -4.66
C ALA A 177 18.61 4.48 -5.13
N ALA A 178 19.79 4.51 -4.52
CA ALA A 178 20.91 3.61 -4.83
C ALA A 178 20.60 2.13 -4.50
N GLU A 179 19.60 1.85 -3.67
CA GLU A 179 19.18 0.48 -3.33
C GLU A 179 18.15 -0.09 -4.31
N LEU A 180 17.60 0.71 -5.23
CA LEU A 180 16.58 0.26 -6.18
C LEU A 180 16.97 -1.02 -6.95
N PRO A 181 18.20 -1.18 -7.49
CA PRO A 181 18.57 -2.44 -8.13
C PRO A 181 18.44 -3.65 -7.20
N LYS A 182 18.89 -3.53 -5.96
CA LYS A 182 18.80 -4.60 -4.97
C LYS A 182 17.35 -4.88 -4.51
N ILE A 183 16.45 -3.89 -4.57
CA ILE A 183 15.01 -4.09 -4.35
C ILE A 183 14.41 -4.89 -5.51
N LEU A 184 14.87 -4.68 -6.75
CA LEU A 184 14.45 -5.49 -7.89
C LEU A 184 14.93 -6.94 -7.75
N ASP A 185 16.17 -7.15 -7.31
CA ASP A 185 16.69 -8.50 -6.99
C ASP A 185 15.86 -9.17 -5.87
N LEU A 186 15.44 -8.39 -4.86
CA LEU A 186 14.56 -8.88 -3.80
C LEU A 186 13.19 -9.31 -4.32
N LEU A 187 12.61 -8.59 -5.29
CA LEU A 187 11.34 -8.97 -5.92
C LEU A 187 11.47 -10.34 -6.61
N ASP A 188 12.55 -10.55 -7.34
CA ASP A 188 12.82 -11.82 -8.03
C ASP A 188 13.06 -12.95 -7.01
N ALA A 189 13.88 -12.71 -5.98
CA ALA A 189 14.18 -13.71 -4.95
C ALA A 189 12.95 -14.13 -4.15
N GLU A 190 12.01 -13.21 -3.89
CA GLU A 190 10.76 -13.47 -3.18
C GLU A 190 9.60 -13.78 -4.15
N ASP A 191 9.85 -13.88 -5.46
CA ASP A 191 8.85 -14.16 -6.51
C ASP A 191 7.63 -13.22 -6.40
N ILE A 192 7.88 -11.91 -6.36
CA ILE A 192 6.87 -10.87 -6.23
C ILE A 192 6.67 -10.18 -7.58
N GLU A 193 5.54 -10.44 -8.23
CA GLU A 193 5.24 -9.93 -9.57
C GLU A 193 4.88 -8.44 -9.62
N ARG A 194 4.57 -7.80 -8.49
CA ARG A 194 4.02 -6.44 -8.47
C ARG A 194 4.93 -5.50 -7.73
N PHE A 195 5.36 -4.47 -8.43
CA PHE A 195 6.17 -3.40 -7.85
C PHE A 195 5.56 -2.05 -8.19
N TYR A 196 5.33 -1.25 -7.16
CA TYR A 196 4.82 0.10 -7.26
C TYR A 196 5.84 1.07 -6.71
N PHE A 197 6.16 2.03 -7.52
CA PHE A 197 7.15 3.04 -7.21
C PHE A 197 6.50 4.41 -7.20
N SER A 198 6.90 5.26 -6.29
CA SER A 198 6.43 6.63 -6.16
C SER A 198 7.54 7.54 -5.69
N HIS A 199 7.48 8.79 -6.07
CA HIS A 199 8.29 9.85 -5.48
C HIS A 199 7.77 10.27 -4.11
N LEU A 200 8.62 10.92 -3.32
CA LEU A 200 8.28 11.49 -2.03
C LEU A 200 7.15 12.52 -2.19
N ASN A 201 6.12 12.41 -1.35
CA ASN A 201 5.12 13.45 -1.20
C ASN A 201 5.59 14.47 -0.14
N TYR A 202 5.75 15.72 -0.54
CA TYR A 202 6.18 16.83 0.33
C TYR A 202 5.07 17.32 1.27
N ALA A 203 4.34 16.41 1.87
CA ALA A 203 3.35 16.67 2.89
C ALA A 203 3.73 16.00 4.21
N GLY A 204 3.18 16.47 5.31
CA GLY A 204 3.44 15.91 6.63
C GLY A 204 4.92 15.91 6.99
N ARG A 205 5.43 14.77 7.49
CA ARG A 205 6.86 14.62 7.82
C ARG A 205 7.78 14.62 6.59
N GLY A 206 7.25 14.25 5.42
CA GLY A 206 7.99 14.32 4.15
C GLY A 206 8.36 15.75 3.74
N ASN A 207 7.64 16.76 4.24
CA ASN A 207 7.91 18.16 3.93
C ASN A 207 9.29 18.66 4.43
N HIS A 208 9.86 18.02 5.43
CA HIS A 208 11.18 18.35 5.95
C HIS A 208 12.34 17.82 5.08
N ASN A 209 12.05 16.97 4.11
CA ASN A 209 13.05 16.30 3.27
C ASN A 209 13.09 16.87 1.84
N ARG A 210 12.75 18.16 1.65
CA ARG A 210 12.70 18.82 0.32
C ARG A 210 14.00 18.80 -0.49
N ARG A 211 15.15 18.52 0.17
CA ARG A 211 16.45 18.43 -0.50
C ARG A 211 16.73 17.09 -1.17
N THR A 212 15.87 16.08 -0.93
CA THR A 212 16.10 14.71 -1.36
C THR A 212 15.52 14.35 -2.72
N ASP A 213 14.86 15.28 -3.42
CA ASP A 213 14.32 15.06 -4.79
C ASP A 213 15.03 15.89 -5.88
N ALA A 214 16.00 16.73 -5.51
CA ALA A 214 16.63 17.66 -6.45
C ALA A 214 17.49 16.96 -7.52
N ALA A 215 17.94 15.72 -7.26
CA ALA A 215 18.85 15.00 -8.15
C ALA A 215 18.15 14.30 -9.33
N PHE A 216 16.82 14.14 -9.29
CA PHE A 216 16.07 13.47 -10.36
C PHE A 216 15.38 14.42 -11.37
N GLY A 217 15.55 15.73 -11.20
CA GLY A 217 14.95 16.77 -12.06
C GLY A 217 15.96 17.51 -12.94
N ALA A 218 17.20 17.04 -13.05
CA ALA A 218 18.25 17.64 -13.89
C ALA A 218 18.58 16.75 -15.09
#